data_92ec0b69e99e4dce4db9845239f73d02
#
_entry.id   92ec0b69e99e4dce4db9845239f73d02
#
_cell.length_a   1.000
_cell.length_b   1.000
_cell.length_c   1.000
_cell.angle_alpha   90.00
_cell.angle_beta   90.00
_cell.angle_gamma   90.00
#
_symmetry.space_group_name_H-M   'P 1'
#
loop_
_entity.id
_entity.type
_entity.pdbx_description
1 polymer ?
#
loop_
_entity_poly.entity_id
_entity_poly.type
_entity_poly.pdbx_seq_one_letter_code
_entity_poly.pdbx_strand_id
1 'polypeptide(L)'
;MTRKEVENTIRRAFEIDRILPYPRPENAKCYLGKLVVIPDNRSIDDIKEDDDRRAFITTEDVEIWEKVMTDWMPQLHGMQRAVVKYRCCGMGWKRIALTLADKKITHRVLDRSTLWRCFQQGLDVFCN
;
A
#
# COMPACT_ATOMS: atom_id res chain seq x y z
N MET A 1 -13.97 -2.11 10.79
CA MET A 1 -13.67 -2.42 9.38
C MET A 1 -13.66 -3.92 9.15
N THR A 2 -14.11 -4.35 8.00
CA THR A 2 -13.96 -5.74 7.58
C THR A 2 -12.56 -5.98 7.03
N ARG A 3 -12.16 -7.25 6.91
CA ARG A 3 -10.86 -7.59 6.31
C ARG A 3 -10.74 -7.03 4.89
N LYS A 4 -11.82 -7.08 4.13
CA LYS A 4 -11.81 -6.58 2.76
C LYS A 4 -11.62 -5.06 2.70
N GLU A 5 -12.23 -4.33 3.61
CA GLU A 5 -12.05 -2.89 3.71
C GLU A 5 -10.62 -2.52 4.08
N VAL A 6 -10.04 -3.25 5.03
CA VAL A 6 -8.63 -3.08 5.41
C VAL A 6 -7.71 -3.37 4.22
N GLU A 7 -7.95 -4.49 3.52
CA GLU A 7 -7.18 -4.84 2.34
C GLU A 7 -7.27 -3.76 1.27
N ASN A 8 -8.45 -3.26 0.98
CA ASN A 8 -8.64 -2.21 -0.02
C ASN A 8 -7.93 -0.93 0.36
N THR A 9 -7.97 -0.55 1.64
CA THR A 9 -7.28 0.63 2.14
C THR A 9 -5.77 0.50 1.96
N ILE A 10 -5.21 -0.65 2.31
CA ILE A 10 -3.78 -0.90 2.16
C ILE A 10 -3.39 -0.94 0.69
N ARG A 11 -4.18 -1.58 -0.16
CA ARG A 11 -3.95 -1.59 -1.63
C ARG A 11 -3.92 -0.19 -2.19
N ARG A 12 -4.85 0.65 -1.78
CA ARG A 12 -4.90 2.05 -2.24
C ARG A 12 -3.66 2.80 -1.78
N ALA A 13 -3.22 2.61 -0.55
CA ALA A 13 -2.01 3.25 -0.04
C ALA A 13 -0.77 2.86 -0.85
N PHE A 14 -0.59 1.59 -1.18
CA PHE A 14 0.54 1.15 -1.99
C PHE A 14 0.44 1.60 -3.44
N GLU A 15 -0.76 1.74 -3.97
CA GLU A 15 -0.98 2.32 -5.29
C GLU A 15 -0.52 3.78 -5.33
N ILE A 16 -0.89 4.54 -4.30
CA ILE A 16 -0.45 5.93 -4.14
C ILE A 16 1.06 6.00 -3.98
N ASP A 17 1.64 5.11 -3.18
CA ASP A 17 3.09 5.03 -2.96
C ASP A 17 3.87 4.89 -4.26
N ARG A 18 3.34 4.13 -5.23
CA ARG A 18 3.97 3.97 -6.54
C ARG A 18 3.87 5.23 -7.41
N ILE A 19 2.87 6.04 -7.17
CA ILE A 19 2.63 7.28 -7.91
C ILE A 19 3.51 8.41 -7.40
N LEU A 20 3.76 8.45 -6.09
CA LEU A 20 4.56 9.50 -5.47
C LEU A 20 6.02 9.43 -5.91
N PRO A 21 6.65 10.58 -6.19
CA PRO A 21 8.06 10.59 -6.62
C PRO A 21 9.02 10.11 -5.53
N TYR A 22 8.65 10.27 -4.25
CA TYR A 22 9.45 9.84 -3.11
C TYR A 22 8.55 9.15 -2.09
N PRO A 23 8.53 7.81 -2.06
CA PRO A 23 7.62 7.06 -1.19
C PRO A 23 8.10 7.01 0.25
N ARG A 24 8.20 8.17 0.92
CA ARG A 24 8.60 8.26 2.30
C ARG A 24 7.52 8.95 3.11
N PRO A 25 6.83 8.23 4.01
CA PRO A 25 5.71 8.78 4.78
C PRO A 25 6.09 10.00 5.62
N GLU A 26 7.28 10.01 6.18
CA GLU A 26 7.76 11.12 7.00
C GLU A 26 7.86 12.45 6.26
N ASN A 27 7.92 12.39 4.94
CA ASN A 27 8.01 13.57 4.08
C ASN A 27 6.70 13.89 3.37
N ALA A 28 5.61 13.19 3.68
CA ALA A 28 4.35 13.35 2.96
C ALA A 28 3.87 14.81 2.92
N LYS A 29 3.95 15.50 4.04
CA LYS A 29 3.53 16.91 4.12
C LYS A 29 4.39 17.84 3.26
N CYS A 30 5.68 17.50 3.10
CA CYS A 30 6.58 18.29 2.27
C CYS A 30 6.25 18.16 0.78
N TYR A 31 5.67 17.03 0.39
CA TYR A 31 5.35 16.78 -1.01
C TYR A 31 3.95 17.26 -1.41
N LEU A 32 3.07 17.56 -0.45
CA LEU A 32 1.74 18.04 -0.75
C LEU A 32 1.72 19.26 -1.68
N GLY A 33 2.65 20.17 -1.50
CA GLY A 33 2.78 21.34 -2.37
C GLY A 33 3.35 21.06 -3.75
N LYS A 34 3.98 19.89 -3.93
CA LYS A 34 4.59 19.47 -5.20
C LYS A 34 3.74 18.47 -5.96
N LEU A 35 2.77 17.85 -5.29
CA LEU A 35 1.85 16.93 -5.91
C LEU A 35 0.79 17.69 -6.67
N VAL A 36 0.37 17.12 -7.79
CA VAL A 36 -0.79 17.64 -8.50
C VAL A 36 -2.03 17.14 -7.77
N VAL A 37 -2.46 17.93 -6.79
CA VAL A 37 -3.71 17.67 -6.07
C VAL A 37 -4.82 18.31 -6.86
N ILE A 38 -5.88 17.55 -7.14
CA ILE A 38 -6.99 18.00 -7.95
C ILE A 38 -7.77 19.05 -7.19
N PRO A 39 -7.81 20.32 -7.65
CA PRO A 39 -8.65 21.31 -7.02
C PRO A 39 -10.12 21.06 -7.37
N ASP A 40 -11.03 21.40 -6.47
CA ASP A 40 -12.46 21.17 -6.63
C ASP A 40 -13.06 21.81 -7.87
N ASN A 41 -12.46 22.90 -8.33
CA ASN A 41 -12.94 23.66 -9.49
C ASN A 41 -12.32 23.20 -10.80
N ARG A 42 -11.47 22.18 -10.79
CA ARG A 42 -10.80 21.69 -12.00
C ARG A 42 -11.53 20.50 -12.58
N SER A 43 -11.74 20.53 -13.90
CA SER A 43 -12.40 19.44 -14.60
C SER A 43 -11.49 18.20 -14.65
N ILE A 44 -12.11 17.03 -14.49
CA ILE A 44 -11.42 15.75 -14.65
C ILE A 44 -10.87 15.59 -16.08
N ASP A 45 -11.59 16.09 -17.08
CA ASP A 45 -11.19 16.00 -18.47
C ASP A 45 -9.91 16.80 -18.76
N ASP A 46 -9.75 17.94 -18.10
CA ASP A 46 -8.52 18.75 -18.24
C ASP A 46 -7.29 17.98 -17.74
N ILE A 47 -7.47 17.12 -16.76
CA ILE A 47 -6.38 16.31 -16.20
C ILE A 47 -6.09 15.09 -17.07
N LYS A 48 -7.10 14.52 -17.72
CA LYS A 48 -6.95 13.37 -18.61
C LYS A 48 -6.14 13.68 -19.86
N GLU A 49 -6.17 14.90 -20.33
CA GLU A 49 -5.43 15.30 -21.53
C GLU A 49 -3.92 15.11 -21.37
N ASP A 50 -3.43 15.24 -20.14
CA ASP A 50 -2.03 15.01 -19.84
C ASP A 50 -1.68 13.54 -19.78
N ASP A 51 -2.68 12.66 -19.89
CA ASP A 51 -2.57 11.20 -19.83
C ASP A 51 -1.76 10.71 -18.64
N ASP A 52 -1.65 11.52 -17.63
CA ASP A 52 -0.90 11.18 -16.42
C ASP A 52 -1.85 10.98 -15.23
N ARG A 53 -2.42 9.79 -15.18
CA ARG A 53 -3.26 9.39 -14.04
C ARG A 53 -2.50 9.44 -12.71
N ARG A 54 -1.16 9.50 -12.79
CA ARG A 54 -0.31 9.64 -11.60
C ARG A 54 -0.53 10.96 -10.90
N ALA A 55 -0.94 12.00 -11.65
CA ALA A 55 -1.27 13.28 -11.08
C ALA A 55 -2.62 13.30 -10.37
N PHE A 56 -3.39 12.21 -10.47
CA PHE A 56 -4.74 12.13 -9.96
C PHE A 56 -4.79 11.68 -8.51
N ILE A 57 -4.20 12.48 -7.62
CA ILE A 57 -4.12 12.20 -6.20
C ILE A 57 -4.79 13.33 -5.44
N THR A 58 -5.73 12.97 -4.57
CA THR A 58 -6.40 13.95 -3.72
C THR A 58 -5.68 14.06 -2.38
N THR A 59 -5.99 15.12 -1.62
CA THR A 59 -5.48 15.28 -0.26
C THR A 59 -5.88 14.09 0.62
N GLU A 60 -7.10 13.61 0.44
CA GLU A 60 -7.62 12.45 1.16
C GLU A 60 -6.78 11.20 0.87
N ASP A 61 -6.39 10.98 -0.38
CA ASP A 61 -5.52 9.87 -0.77
C ASP A 61 -4.16 9.94 -0.05
N VAL A 62 -3.58 11.13 0.04
CA VAL A 62 -2.30 11.32 0.73
C VAL A 62 -2.44 11.04 2.23
N GLU A 63 -3.56 11.42 2.83
CA GLU A 63 -3.84 11.13 4.24
C GLU A 63 -3.95 9.61 4.48
N ILE A 64 -4.61 8.88 3.60
CA ILE A 64 -4.70 7.42 3.66
C ILE A 64 -3.31 6.81 3.55
N TRP A 65 -2.52 7.24 2.59
CA TRP A 65 -1.16 6.76 2.39
C TRP A 65 -0.29 7.00 3.64
N GLU A 66 -0.32 8.20 4.17
CA GLU A 66 0.43 8.56 5.37
C GLU A 66 0.03 7.68 6.55
N LYS A 67 -1.27 7.53 6.77
CA LYS A 67 -1.81 6.72 7.87
C LYS A 67 -1.37 5.25 7.77
N VAL A 68 -1.49 4.65 6.59
CA VAL A 68 -1.11 3.25 6.39
C VAL A 68 0.40 3.08 6.58
N MET A 69 1.21 3.94 6.00
CA MET A 69 2.67 3.79 6.04
C MET A 69 3.26 4.10 7.41
N THR A 70 2.71 5.06 8.15
CA THR A 70 3.26 5.47 9.45
C THR A 70 2.62 4.78 10.64
N ASP A 71 1.32 4.47 10.57
CA ASP A 71 0.57 3.91 11.70
C ASP A 71 0.31 2.41 11.56
N TRP A 72 -0.15 1.98 10.39
CA TRP A 72 -0.59 0.61 10.21
C TRP A 72 0.55 -0.37 9.98
N MET A 73 1.40 -0.08 9.00
CA MET A 73 2.48 -1.03 8.65
C MET A 73 3.46 -1.29 9.79
N PRO A 74 3.86 -0.29 10.59
CA PRO A 74 4.75 -0.56 11.73
C PRO A 74 4.15 -1.45 12.83
N GLN A 75 2.83 -1.58 12.89
CA GLN A 75 2.17 -2.47 13.87
C GLN A 75 2.29 -3.94 13.51
N LEU A 76 2.60 -4.25 12.25
CA LEU A 76 2.80 -5.61 11.79
C LEU A 76 4.23 -6.05 12.04
N HIS A 77 4.43 -7.31 12.46
CA HIS A 77 5.79 -7.84 12.56
C HIS A 77 6.35 -8.18 11.18
N GLY A 78 7.66 -8.44 11.11
CA GLY A 78 8.40 -8.53 9.86
C GLY A 78 7.77 -9.40 8.78
N MET A 79 7.39 -10.64 9.10
CA MET A 79 6.80 -11.54 8.13
C MET A 79 5.40 -11.11 7.71
N GLN A 80 4.54 -10.73 8.66
CA GLN A 80 3.20 -10.24 8.35
C GLN A 80 3.26 -9.01 7.47
N ARG A 81 4.14 -8.07 7.82
CA ARG A 81 4.34 -6.84 7.04
C ARG A 81 4.73 -7.16 5.61
N ALA A 82 5.70 -8.04 5.42
CA ALA A 82 6.17 -8.41 4.10
C ALA A 82 5.07 -9.08 3.26
N VAL A 83 4.34 -10.04 3.85
CA VAL A 83 3.26 -10.74 3.16
C VAL A 83 2.14 -9.78 2.77
N VAL A 84 1.69 -8.95 3.69
CA VAL A 84 0.62 -7.97 3.42
C VAL A 84 1.07 -7.00 2.33
N LYS A 85 2.27 -6.47 2.43
CA LYS A 85 2.83 -5.55 1.45
C LYS A 85 2.85 -6.18 0.04
N TYR A 86 3.45 -7.34 -0.09
CA TYR A 86 3.61 -7.97 -1.40
C TYR A 86 2.26 -8.38 -2.00
N ARG A 87 1.36 -8.90 -1.19
CA ARG A 87 0.03 -9.29 -1.68
C ARG A 87 -0.79 -8.08 -2.11
N CYS A 88 -0.75 -7.01 -1.36
CA CYS A 88 -1.46 -5.77 -1.70
C CYS A 88 -0.84 -5.07 -2.92
N CYS A 89 0.42 -5.35 -3.23
CA CYS A 89 1.05 -4.88 -4.46
C CYS A 89 0.71 -5.76 -5.67
N GLY A 90 -0.10 -6.80 -5.50
CA GLY A 90 -0.55 -7.66 -6.62
C GLY A 90 0.34 -8.85 -6.89
N MET A 91 1.28 -9.16 -5.99
CA MET A 91 2.18 -10.29 -6.16
C MET A 91 1.46 -11.62 -5.91
N GLY A 92 1.70 -12.62 -6.74
CA GLY A 92 1.15 -13.96 -6.57
C GLY A 92 1.77 -14.69 -5.39
N TRP A 93 1.04 -15.65 -4.81
CA TRP A 93 1.49 -16.37 -3.62
C TRP A 93 2.83 -17.10 -3.81
N LYS A 94 3.01 -17.74 -4.96
CA LYS A 94 4.25 -18.44 -5.26
C LYS A 94 5.45 -17.49 -5.29
N ARG A 95 5.27 -16.34 -5.90
CA ARG A 95 6.32 -15.33 -5.98
C ARG A 95 6.62 -14.72 -4.62
N ILE A 96 5.60 -14.54 -3.78
CA ILE A 96 5.79 -14.07 -2.41
C ILE A 96 6.65 -15.07 -1.64
N ALA A 97 6.33 -16.37 -1.73
CA ALA A 97 7.08 -17.41 -1.04
C ALA A 97 8.55 -17.41 -1.43
N LEU A 98 8.84 -17.32 -2.73
CA LEU A 98 10.21 -17.29 -3.25
C LEU A 98 10.94 -16.02 -2.82
N THR A 99 10.27 -14.87 -2.85
CA THR A 99 10.86 -13.60 -2.45
C THR A 99 11.22 -13.58 -0.97
N LEU A 100 10.35 -14.11 -0.11
CA LEU A 100 10.61 -14.20 1.33
C LEU A 100 11.82 -15.09 1.62
N ALA A 101 11.93 -16.21 0.93
CA ALA A 101 13.08 -17.11 1.08
C ALA A 101 14.36 -16.45 0.58
N ASP A 102 14.32 -15.77 -0.54
CA ASP A 102 15.46 -15.05 -1.14
C ASP A 102 15.99 -13.96 -0.20
N LYS A 103 15.10 -13.23 0.44
CA LYS A 103 15.46 -12.16 1.36
C LYS A 103 15.79 -12.66 2.76
N LYS A 104 15.81 -13.98 2.95
CA LYS A 104 16.09 -14.63 4.24
C LYS A 104 15.14 -14.23 5.36
N ILE A 105 13.94 -13.79 5.00
CA ILE A 105 12.87 -13.52 5.97
C ILE A 105 12.32 -14.84 6.50
N THR A 106 12.29 -15.86 5.62
CA THR A 106 11.93 -17.23 6.00
C THR A 106 13.10 -18.16 5.69
N HIS A 107 13.21 -19.26 6.43
CA HIS A 107 14.27 -20.25 6.23
C HIS A 107 14.00 -21.18 5.04
N ARG A 108 12.76 -21.24 4.60
CA ARG A 108 12.33 -22.12 3.51
C ARG A 108 11.21 -21.46 2.72
N VAL A 109 10.91 -22.01 1.56
CA VAL A 109 9.76 -21.58 0.76
C VAL A 109 8.49 -22.08 1.47
N LEU A 110 7.65 -21.15 1.89
CA LEU A 110 6.39 -21.47 2.59
C LEU A 110 5.30 -21.82 1.57
N ASP A 111 4.33 -22.62 2.01
CA ASP A 111 3.20 -22.97 1.18
C ASP A 111 2.16 -21.83 1.16
N ARG A 112 1.26 -21.91 0.20
CA ARG A 112 0.19 -20.92 0.02
C ARG A 112 -0.69 -20.78 1.26
N SER A 113 -1.03 -21.89 1.90
CA SER A 113 -1.89 -21.89 3.09
C SER A 113 -1.29 -21.12 4.25
N THR A 114 -0.01 -21.30 4.49
CA THR A 114 0.72 -20.58 5.55
C THR A 114 0.77 -19.09 5.25
N LEU A 115 1.07 -18.72 4.01
CA LEU A 115 1.11 -17.33 3.59
C LEU A 115 -0.27 -16.67 3.69
N TRP A 116 -1.31 -17.38 3.28
CA TRP A 116 -2.67 -16.89 3.35
C TRP A 116 -3.10 -16.61 4.78
N ARG A 117 -2.78 -17.53 5.71
CA ARG A 117 -3.06 -17.35 7.13
C ARG A 117 -2.34 -16.13 7.69
N CYS A 118 -1.07 -15.98 7.35
CA CYS A 118 -0.26 -14.83 7.76
C CYS A 118 -0.87 -13.51 7.26
N PHE A 119 -1.31 -13.49 6.02
CA PHE A 119 -1.99 -12.34 5.41
C PHE A 119 -3.28 -12.00 6.17
N GLN A 120 -4.13 -13.00 6.43
CA GLN A 120 -5.39 -12.80 7.14
C GLN A 120 -5.15 -12.30 8.58
N GLN A 121 -4.16 -12.85 9.27
CA GLN A 121 -3.78 -12.40 10.61
C GLN A 121 -3.30 -10.94 10.58
N GLY A 122 -2.54 -10.57 9.58
CA GLY A 122 -2.10 -9.19 9.41
C GLY A 122 -3.26 -8.22 9.20
N LEU A 123 -4.25 -8.61 8.41
CA LEU A 123 -5.45 -7.79 8.21
C LEU A 123 -6.29 -7.69 9.49
N ASP A 124 -6.35 -8.76 10.27
CA ASP A 124 -7.13 -8.79 11.52
C ASP A 124 -6.65 -7.77 12.56
N VAL A 125 -5.39 -7.39 12.51
CA VAL A 125 -4.83 -6.37 13.41
C VAL A 125 -5.61 -5.06 13.31
N PHE A 126 -6.14 -4.74 12.14
CA PHE A 126 -6.86 -3.50 11.88
C PHE A 126 -8.37 -3.67 11.82
N CYS A 127 -8.86 -4.88 11.97
CA CYS A 127 -10.29 -5.17 12.02
C CYS A 127 -10.83 -4.95 13.43
N ASN A 128 -11.93 -4.27 13.53
CA ASN A 128 -12.63 -4.08 14.81
C ASN A 128 -14.05 -4.55 14.69
#